data_ac2ca1161e33417071f484abad2d144e
#
_entry.id   ac2ca1161e33417071f484abad2d144e
#
_cell.length_a   1.000
_cell.length_b   1.000
_cell.length_c   1.000
_cell.angle_alpha   90.00
_cell.angle_beta   90.00
_cell.angle_gamma   90.00
#
_symmetry.space_group_name_H-M   'P 1'
#
loop_
_entity.id
_entity.type
_entity.pdbx_description
1 polymer ?
#
loop_
_entity_poly.entity_id
_entity_poly.type
_entity_poly.pdbx_seq_one_letter_code
_entity_poly.pdbx_strand_id
1 'polypeptide(L)'
;MLKKVFEPITINGLTLKNRMVVPAMVTKYCTVDGFATEQYISYHEAKAKGGWGLIIAEDYRIAPNTGASAILPGLFTEEHIQSHHELTERVHAAGGKIFAQIYHAGLQANRELYGIQPIAVSPVKNALLKELPHVLTVAE
;
A
#
# COMPACT_ATOMS: atom_id res chain seq x y z
N MET A 1 21.49 -24.77 -4.61
CA MET A 1 20.63 -25.27 -3.53
C MET A 1 20.02 -24.09 -2.78
N LEU A 2 18.69 -23.95 -2.76
CA LEU A 2 17.96 -22.76 -2.26
C LEU A 2 17.89 -22.64 -0.72
N LYS A 3 18.85 -23.19 0.03
CA LYS A 3 18.82 -23.19 1.51
C LYS A 3 18.74 -21.77 2.10
N LYS A 4 19.47 -20.81 1.54
CA LYS A 4 19.53 -19.43 2.06
C LYS A 4 18.19 -18.68 2.02
N VAL A 5 17.26 -19.04 1.13
CA VAL A 5 15.95 -18.39 1.04
C VAL A 5 15.11 -18.63 2.30
N PHE A 6 15.29 -19.79 2.92
CA PHE A 6 14.55 -20.20 4.12
C PHE A 6 15.26 -19.84 5.44
N GLU A 7 16.49 -19.31 5.38
CA GLU A 7 17.21 -18.85 6.56
C GLU A 7 16.65 -17.51 7.05
N PRO A 8 16.55 -17.29 8.37
CA PRO A 8 16.17 -16.00 8.93
C PRO A 8 17.11 -14.89 8.47
N ILE A 9 16.59 -13.67 8.47
CA ILE A 9 17.36 -12.44 8.22
C ILE A 9 16.90 -11.35 9.18
N THR A 10 17.84 -10.60 9.75
CA THR A 10 17.52 -9.43 10.57
C THR A 10 17.86 -8.15 9.81
N ILE A 11 16.89 -7.25 9.72
CA ILE A 11 17.00 -5.95 9.05
C ILE A 11 16.64 -4.89 10.10
N ASN A 12 17.61 -4.07 10.46
CA ASN A 12 17.44 -2.98 11.43
C ASN A 12 16.67 -3.40 12.72
N GLY A 13 17.04 -4.54 13.31
CA GLY A 13 16.42 -5.08 14.51
C GLY A 13 15.16 -5.93 14.31
N LEU A 14 14.55 -5.91 13.12
CA LEU A 14 13.42 -6.77 12.78
C LEU A 14 13.92 -8.10 12.20
N THR A 15 13.61 -9.19 12.87
CA THR A 15 13.93 -10.53 12.38
C THR A 15 12.76 -11.11 11.59
N LEU A 16 13.02 -11.46 10.32
CA LEU A 16 12.13 -12.18 9.43
C LEU A 16 12.48 -13.68 9.48
N LYS A 17 11.45 -14.54 9.51
CA LYS A 17 11.64 -16.02 9.58
C LYS A 17 12.31 -16.62 8.36
N ASN A 18 12.30 -15.94 7.24
CA ASN A 18 12.97 -16.30 5.99
C ASN A 18 13.14 -15.06 5.10
N ARG A 19 13.74 -15.21 3.93
CA ARG A 19 14.05 -14.12 2.99
C ARG A 19 13.02 -13.99 1.86
N MET A 20 11.85 -14.60 2.00
CA MET A 20 10.77 -14.48 1.02
C MET A 20 9.90 -13.27 1.37
N VAL A 21 9.75 -12.37 0.39
CA VAL A 21 8.98 -11.14 0.53
C VAL A 21 7.89 -11.11 -0.54
N VAL A 22 6.65 -10.86 -0.13
CA VAL A 22 5.57 -10.48 -1.05
C VAL A 22 5.71 -9.00 -1.34
N PRO A 23 5.97 -8.58 -2.58
CA PRO A 23 6.06 -7.16 -2.92
C PRO A 23 4.67 -6.51 -2.89
N ALA A 24 4.64 -5.17 -2.84
CA ALA A 24 3.42 -4.41 -2.96
C ALA A 24 2.76 -4.63 -4.33
N MET A 25 1.49 -5.02 -4.32
CA MET A 25 0.68 -5.27 -5.53
C MET A 25 -0.75 -4.85 -5.27
N VAL A 26 -1.29 -3.96 -6.10
CA VAL A 26 -2.67 -3.47 -5.98
C VAL A 26 -3.66 -4.60 -6.20
N THR A 27 -4.50 -4.87 -5.19
CA THR A 27 -5.52 -5.92 -5.21
C THR A 27 -6.92 -5.39 -5.56
N LYS A 28 -7.20 -4.14 -5.22
CA LYS A 28 -8.53 -3.53 -5.27
C LYS A 28 -9.57 -4.25 -4.39
N TYR A 29 -9.15 -4.77 -3.25
CA TYR A 29 -10.01 -5.49 -2.31
C TYR A 29 -10.47 -4.65 -1.12
N CYS A 30 -10.05 -3.39 -1.03
CA CYS A 30 -10.57 -2.43 -0.05
C CYS A 30 -11.92 -1.86 -0.48
N THR A 31 -12.57 -1.11 0.40
CA THR A 31 -13.74 -0.29 0.01
C THR A 31 -13.29 0.91 -0.83
N VAL A 32 -14.24 1.59 -1.48
CA VAL A 32 -13.97 2.85 -2.21
C VAL A 32 -13.39 3.93 -1.29
N ASP A 33 -13.84 3.96 -0.03
CA ASP A 33 -13.35 4.89 0.98
C ASP A 33 -11.98 4.50 1.55
N GLY A 34 -11.50 3.29 1.27
CA GLY A 34 -10.16 2.83 1.64
C GLY A 34 -10.10 1.96 2.89
N PHE A 35 -11.23 1.46 3.38
CA PHE A 35 -11.27 0.54 4.52
C PHE A 35 -10.91 -0.89 4.10
N ALA A 36 -10.25 -1.62 4.97
CA ALA A 36 -9.97 -3.04 4.77
C ALA A 36 -11.27 -3.85 4.76
N THR A 37 -11.42 -4.72 3.78
CA THR A 37 -12.50 -5.71 3.72
C THR A 37 -12.00 -7.07 4.20
N GLU A 38 -12.92 -7.98 4.54
CA GLU A 38 -12.56 -9.36 4.86
C GLU A 38 -11.75 -10.03 3.73
N GLN A 39 -12.08 -9.72 2.47
CA GLN A 39 -11.35 -10.24 1.32
C GLN A 39 -9.89 -9.74 1.31
N TYR A 40 -9.67 -8.45 1.61
CA TYR A 40 -8.34 -7.85 1.70
C TYR A 40 -7.51 -8.49 2.82
N ILE A 41 -8.12 -8.63 4.00
CA ILE A 41 -7.49 -9.21 5.19
C ILE A 41 -7.13 -10.68 4.93
N SER A 42 -8.09 -11.49 4.47
CA SER A 42 -7.88 -12.91 4.18
C SER A 42 -6.82 -13.15 3.10
N TYR A 43 -6.73 -12.27 2.10
CA TYR A 43 -5.71 -12.34 1.06
C TYR A 43 -4.28 -12.23 1.63
N HIS A 44 -4.05 -11.31 2.56
CA HIS A 44 -2.74 -11.13 3.18
C HIS A 44 -2.46 -12.20 4.25
N GLU A 45 -3.47 -12.58 5.03
CA GLU A 45 -3.37 -13.66 6.01
C GLU A 45 -2.98 -15.00 5.34
N ALA A 46 -3.58 -15.31 4.18
CA ALA A 46 -3.24 -16.53 3.44
C ALA A 46 -1.76 -16.59 3.05
N LYS A 47 -1.14 -15.45 2.70
CA LYS A 47 0.29 -15.37 2.42
C LYS A 47 1.14 -15.63 3.68
N ALA A 48 0.74 -15.06 4.82
CA ALA A 48 1.43 -15.29 6.09
C ALA A 48 1.34 -16.77 6.50
N LYS A 49 0.16 -17.38 6.38
CA LYS A 49 -0.07 -18.84 6.59
C LYS A 49 0.73 -19.69 5.60
N GLY A 50 0.90 -19.23 4.36
CA GLY A 50 1.72 -19.86 3.33
C GLY A 50 3.23 -19.76 3.59
N GLY A 51 3.67 -19.12 4.67
CA GLY A 51 5.06 -19.12 5.12
C GLY A 51 5.90 -17.93 4.67
N TRP A 52 5.36 -16.92 4.03
CA TRP A 52 6.10 -15.70 3.65
C TRP A 52 6.64 -14.98 4.90
N GLY A 53 7.90 -14.53 4.84
CA GLY A 53 8.57 -13.85 5.95
C GLY A 53 8.12 -12.40 6.11
N LEU A 54 7.93 -11.70 5.01
CA LEU A 54 7.46 -10.32 4.96
C LEU A 54 6.40 -10.16 3.87
N ILE A 55 5.40 -9.36 4.15
CA ILE A 55 4.40 -8.91 3.18
C ILE A 55 4.50 -7.39 3.12
N ILE A 56 4.69 -6.81 1.93
CA ILE A 56 4.51 -5.38 1.71
C ILE A 56 3.13 -5.22 1.10
N ALA A 57 2.22 -4.64 1.85
CA ALA A 57 0.87 -4.37 1.40
C ALA A 57 0.87 -3.27 0.33
N GLU A 58 -0.21 -3.19 -0.43
CA GLU A 58 -0.33 -2.30 -1.59
C GLU A 58 -0.32 -0.80 -1.24
N ASP A 59 -0.55 0.02 -2.24
CA ASP A 59 -0.50 1.49 -2.26
C ASP A 59 -1.46 2.14 -1.25
N TYR A 60 -0.99 2.46 -0.04
CA TYR A 60 -1.77 3.16 0.98
C TYR A 60 -1.80 4.66 0.71
N ARG A 61 -2.97 5.18 0.38
CA ARG A 61 -3.19 6.62 0.18
C ARG A 61 -2.97 7.39 1.48
N ILE A 62 -2.20 8.46 1.41
CA ILE A 62 -1.89 9.34 2.55
C ILE A 62 -2.86 10.52 2.68
N ALA A 63 -3.73 10.71 1.70
CA ALA A 63 -4.81 11.68 1.71
C ALA A 63 -5.95 11.21 0.78
N PRO A 64 -7.17 11.73 0.90
CA PRO A 64 -8.33 11.27 0.13
C PRO A 64 -8.12 11.27 -1.38
N ASN A 65 -7.33 12.22 -1.88
CA ASN A 65 -7.16 12.53 -3.30
C ASN A 65 -5.81 12.11 -3.88
N THR A 66 -5.08 11.23 -3.22
CA THR A 66 -3.69 10.87 -3.63
C THR A 66 -3.58 9.60 -4.43
N GLY A 67 -4.68 8.97 -4.81
CA GLY A 67 -4.71 7.70 -5.53
C GLY A 67 -4.81 7.82 -7.04
N ALA A 68 -4.31 6.82 -7.76
CA ALA A 68 -4.59 6.62 -9.19
C ALA A 68 -5.86 5.78 -9.43
N SER A 69 -6.37 5.10 -8.41
CA SER A 69 -7.57 4.26 -8.43
C SER A 69 -8.46 4.55 -7.23
N ALA A 70 -9.77 4.41 -7.39
CA ALA A 70 -10.75 4.62 -6.32
C ALA A 70 -10.65 3.57 -5.19
N ILE A 71 -10.22 2.35 -5.52
CA ILE A 71 -10.23 1.21 -4.59
C ILE A 71 -8.81 0.90 -4.12
N LEU A 72 -8.25 1.81 -3.32
CA LEU A 72 -6.95 1.64 -2.67
C LEU A 72 -7.12 1.82 -1.16
N PRO A 73 -6.33 1.13 -0.33
CA PRO A 73 -6.38 1.35 1.11
C PRO A 73 -6.07 2.80 1.47
N GLY A 74 -6.76 3.31 2.47
CA GLY A 74 -6.51 4.63 3.05
C GLY A 74 -5.70 4.53 4.34
N LEU A 75 -4.88 5.56 4.62
CA LEU A 75 -4.14 5.68 5.88
C LEU A 75 -4.07 7.17 6.28
N PHE A 76 -5.20 7.86 6.24
CA PHE A 76 -5.27 9.30 6.46
C PHE A 76 -6.33 9.72 7.50
N THR A 77 -7.05 8.79 8.11
CA THR A 77 -7.93 9.02 9.25
C THR A 77 -7.73 7.95 10.32
N GLU A 78 -8.20 8.22 11.54
CA GLU A 78 -8.13 7.25 12.64
C GLU A 78 -8.95 5.99 12.36
N GLU A 79 -10.09 6.13 11.70
CA GLU A 79 -10.94 4.99 11.33
C GLU A 79 -10.24 4.06 10.33
N HIS A 80 -9.38 4.58 9.45
CA HIS A 80 -8.56 3.75 8.57
C HIS A 80 -7.58 2.91 9.38
N ILE A 81 -6.91 3.50 10.38
CA ILE A 81 -5.99 2.78 11.27
C ILE A 81 -6.71 1.62 11.95
N GLN A 82 -7.89 1.88 12.51
CA GLN A 82 -8.71 0.86 13.16
C GLN A 82 -9.12 -0.26 12.20
N SER A 83 -9.53 0.08 10.97
CA SER A 83 -9.94 -0.91 9.98
C SER A 83 -8.78 -1.83 9.54
N HIS A 84 -7.55 -1.34 9.55
CA HIS A 84 -6.37 -2.13 9.21
C HIS A 84 -5.74 -2.84 10.41
N HIS A 85 -6.22 -2.60 11.62
CA HIS A 85 -5.72 -3.26 12.82
C HIS A 85 -5.93 -4.78 12.76
N GLU A 86 -7.11 -5.23 12.37
CA GLU A 86 -7.41 -6.66 12.20
C GLU A 86 -6.48 -7.34 11.18
N LEU A 87 -6.18 -6.65 10.06
CA LEU A 87 -5.21 -7.13 9.08
C LEU A 87 -3.87 -7.44 9.73
N THR A 88 -3.33 -6.49 10.50
CA THR A 88 -2.02 -6.65 11.13
C THR A 88 -2.03 -7.75 12.18
N GLU A 89 -3.09 -7.85 12.99
CA GLU A 89 -3.24 -8.92 13.99
C GLU A 89 -3.27 -10.30 13.34
N ARG A 90 -4.08 -10.51 12.30
CA ARG A 90 -4.20 -11.81 11.63
C ARG A 90 -2.93 -12.21 10.93
N VAL A 91 -2.22 -11.28 10.28
CA VAL A 91 -0.93 -11.54 9.65
C VAL A 91 0.13 -11.90 10.70
N HIS A 92 0.18 -11.17 11.83
CA HIS A 92 1.12 -11.44 12.91
C HIS A 92 0.82 -12.78 13.61
N ALA A 93 -0.44 -13.10 13.87
CA ALA A 93 -0.86 -14.38 14.44
C ALA A 93 -0.45 -15.57 13.55
N ALA A 94 -0.45 -15.37 12.23
CA ALA A 94 0.05 -16.36 11.26
C ALA A 94 1.60 -16.38 11.14
N GLY A 95 2.32 -15.65 11.98
CA GLY A 95 3.79 -15.61 12.01
C GLY A 95 4.43 -14.84 10.84
N GLY A 96 3.67 -14.01 10.12
CA GLY A 96 4.17 -13.08 9.10
C GLY A 96 4.52 -11.73 9.71
N LYS A 97 5.19 -10.89 8.92
CA LYS A 97 5.36 -9.46 9.15
C LYS A 97 4.74 -8.72 7.98
N ILE A 98 4.16 -7.53 8.24
CA ILE A 98 3.49 -6.73 7.21
C ILE A 98 3.93 -5.27 7.31
N PHE A 99 4.19 -4.66 6.16
CA PHE A 99 4.47 -3.23 5.98
C PHE A 99 3.43 -2.62 5.04
N ALA A 100 3.07 -1.38 5.27
CA ALA A 100 2.31 -0.58 4.32
C ALA A 100 3.27 0.12 3.35
N GLN A 101 2.95 0.09 2.05
CA GLN A 101 3.62 0.96 1.08
C GLN A 101 2.91 2.32 1.08
N ILE A 102 3.56 3.36 1.60
CA ILE A 102 3.06 4.73 1.58
C ILE A 102 3.07 5.25 0.14
N TYR A 103 1.92 5.74 -0.32
CA TYR A 103 1.71 6.03 -1.73
C TYR A 103 1.07 7.39 -1.98
N HIS A 104 1.58 8.05 -3.02
CA HIS A 104 1.00 9.23 -3.62
C HIS A 104 1.10 9.11 -5.14
N ALA A 105 -0.02 9.17 -5.85
CA ALA A 105 -0.05 8.98 -7.30
C ALA A 105 0.65 10.09 -8.11
N GLY A 106 0.84 11.26 -7.50
CA GLY A 106 1.47 12.39 -8.18
C GLY A 106 0.75 12.72 -9.48
N LEU A 107 1.51 12.79 -10.57
CA LEU A 107 0.99 13.05 -11.92
C LEU A 107 -0.03 12.02 -12.41
N GLN A 108 -0.09 10.83 -11.81
CA GLN A 108 -1.05 9.79 -12.17
C GLN A 108 -2.35 9.85 -11.36
N ALA A 109 -2.49 10.80 -10.42
CA ALA A 109 -3.74 11.00 -9.70
C ALA A 109 -4.86 11.31 -10.71
N ASN A 110 -6.01 10.68 -10.49
CA ASN A 110 -7.11 10.77 -11.44
C ASN A 110 -8.12 11.83 -10.98
N ARG A 111 -8.16 12.96 -11.68
CA ARG A 111 -9.09 14.05 -11.39
C ARG A 111 -10.57 13.65 -11.53
N GLU A 112 -10.92 12.77 -12.45
CA GLU A 112 -12.29 12.30 -12.62
C GLU A 112 -12.79 11.55 -11.38
N LEU A 113 -11.89 10.86 -10.66
CA LEU A 113 -12.22 10.13 -9.43
C LEU A 113 -12.26 11.04 -8.20
N TYR A 114 -11.37 12.04 -8.13
CA TYR A 114 -11.15 12.79 -6.89
C TYR A 114 -11.52 14.27 -6.98
N GLY A 115 -11.88 14.77 -8.16
CA GLY A 115 -12.25 16.17 -8.38
C GLY A 115 -11.10 17.17 -8.26
N ILE A 116 -9.88 16.71 -8.00
CA ILE A 116 -8.71 17.55 -7.71
C ILE A 116 -7.65 17.38 -8.81
N GLN A 117 -7.06 18.50 -9.20
CA GLN A 117 -5.96 18.52 -10.17
C GLN A 117 -4.77 17.70 -9.65
N PRO A 118 -4.16 16.81 -10.46
CA PRO A 118 -2.92 16.13 -10.09
C PRO A 118 -1.84 17.12 -9.68
N ILE A 119 -1.00 16.72 -8.74
CA ILE A 119 0.16 17.49 -8.31
C ILE A 119 1.45 16.79 -8.72
N ALA A 120 2.47 17.56 -9.06
CA ALA A 120 3.77 17.00 -9.46
C ALA A 120 4.91 18.00 -9.22
N VAL A 121 6.13 17.53 -9.34
CA VAL A 121 7.35 18.35 -9.19
C VAL A 121 7.72 19.14 -10.46
N SER A 122 7.03 18.90 -11.58
CA SER A 122 7.32 19.54 -12.88
C SER A 122 6.06 19.64 -13.75
N PRO A 123 5.98 20.63 -14.68
CA PRO A 123 4.81 20.87 -15.52
C PRO A 123 4.75 19.91 -16.73
N VAL A 124 4.91 18.62 -16.49
CA VAL A 124 4.85 17.59 -17.54
C VAL A 124 3.47 16.99 -17.59
N LYS A 125 2.84 16.95 -18.76
CA LYS A 125 1.54 16.29 -18.94
C LYS A 125 1.65 14.78 -18.76
N ASN A 126 0.68 14.21 -18.04
CA ASN A 126 0.48 12.77 -18.06
C ASN A 126 0.10 12.32 -19.49
N ALA A 127 0.77 11.31 -20.01
CA ALA A 127 0.52 10.80 -21.36
C ALA A 127 -0.89 10.21 -21.54
N LEU A 128 -1.46 9.62 -20.48
CA LEU A 128 -2.78 8.99 -20.49
C LEU A 128 -3.89 10.01 -20.18
N LEU A 129 -3.74 10.77 -19.10
CA LEU A 129 -4.77 11.70 -18.62
C LEU A 129 -4.72 13.06 -19.32
N LYS A 130 -3.64 13.34 -20.06
CA LYS A 130 -3.43 14.58 -20.86
C LYS A 130 -3.60 15.90 -20.10
N GLU A 131 -3.62 15.85 -18.78
CA GLU A 131 -3.78 16.99 -17.89
C GLU A 131 -2.42 17.54 -17.46
N LEU A 132 -2.34 18.88 -17.28
CA LEU A 132 -1.20 19.53 -16.63
C LEU A 132 -1.40 19.46 -15.12
N PRO A 133 -0.41 19.02 -14.35
CA PRO A 133 -0.48 19.05 -12.90
C PRO A 133 -0.32 20.49 -12.36
N HIS A 134 -0.77 20.69 -11.13
CA HIS A 134 -0.26 21.76 -10.28
C HIS A 134 1.18 21.42 -9.91
N VAL A 135 2.10 22.34 -10.18
CA VAL A 135 3.52 22.15 -9.83
C VAL A 135 3.74 22.60 -8.40
N LEU A 136 4.17 21.64 -7.55
CA LEU A 136 4.47 21.93 -6.15
C LEU A 136 5.65 22.88 -6.00
N THR A 137 5.51 23.83 -5.09
CA THR A 137 6.65 24.61 -4.57
C THR A 137 7.41 23.79 -3.53
N VAL A 138 8.60 24.25 -3.11
CA VAL A 138 9.37 23.58 -2.06
C VAL A 138 8.67 23.64 -0.68
N ALA A 139 7.77 24.59 -0.49
CA ALA A 139 7.02 24.77 0.75
C ALA A 139 5.76 23.88 0.84
N GLU A 140 5.25 23.43 -0.27
CA GLU A 140 4.15 22.46 -0.36
C GLU A 140 4.65 21.03 -0.27
#